data_0479f3e464b8246c3f79541891a1a7d4
#
_entry.id   0479f3e464b8246c3f79541891a1a7d4
#
_cell.length_a   1.000
_cell.length_b   1.000
_cell.length_c   1.000
_cell.angle_alpha   90.00
_cell.angle_beta   90.00
_cell.angle_gamma   90.00
#
_symmetry.space_group_name_H-M   'P 1'
#
loop_
_entity.id
_entity.type
_entity.pdbx_description
1 polymer ?
#
loop_
_entity_poly.entity_id
_entity_poly.type
_entity_poly.pdbx_seq_one_letter_code
_entity_poly.pdbx_strand_id
1 'polypeptide(L)'
;RDKGVNEMSAALKRRFNIVVLPAPKDLKTEMEIVEQRVSQLSESLGLMAKVPDQDIIERVVTIFRELRNGTTLDGKHKVKTTSGVLSAAEAISLLANSMALAASFGDGKIRAQDVAAGLQGAIVKDESKDALAWKEYLENILKKKGISYYELYHACMELNK
;
A
#
# COMPACT_ATOMS: atom_id res chain seq x y z
N ARG A 1 -9.04 12.14 -13.78
CA ARG A 1 -8.07 12.78 -14.70
C ARG A 1 -7.43 13.92 -13.94
N ASP A 2 -6.12 13.87 -13.77
CA ASP A 2 -5.37 14.95 -13.15
C ASP A 2 -5.48 16.21 -14.02
N LYS A 3 -5.83 17.31 -13.40
CA LYS A 3 -5.84 18.62 -14.07
C LYS A 3 -4.39 18.99 -14.39
N GLY A 4 -4.05 19.12 -15.67
CA GLY A 4 -2.71 19.49 -16.12
C GLY A 4 -1.98 18.41 -16.94
N VAL A 5 -2.50 17.20 -17.03
CA VAL A 5 -1.96 16.17 -17.91
C VAL A 5 -2.64 16.28 -19.28
N ASN A 6 -1.91 16.77 -20.26
CA ASN A 6 -2.37 16.79 -21.64
C ASN A 6 -2.31 15.38 -22.23
N GLU A 7 -3.32 14.99 -23.00
CA GLU A 7 -3.27 13.76 -23.76
C GLU A 7 -2.11 13.80 -24.76
N MET A 8 -1.39 12.68 -24.87
CA MET A 8 -0.35 12.55 -25.90
C MET A 8 -0.93 12.81 -27.28
N SER A 9 -0.27 13.66 -28.05
CA SER A 9 -0.67 13.93 -29.44
C SER A 9 -0.67 12.66 -30.29
N ALA A 10 -1.52 12.61 -31.31
CA ALA A 10 -1.58 11.46 -32.23
C ALA A 10 -0.22 11.18 -32.90
N ALA A 11 0.55 12.25 -33.20
CA ALA A 11 1.90 12.12 -33.77
C ALA A 11 2.88 11.46 -32.78
N LEU A 12 2.76 11.76 -31.48
CA LEU A 12 3.58 11.14 -30.45
C LEU A 12 3.17 9.68 -30.22
N LYS A 13 1.87 9.39 -30.13
CA LYS A 13 1.34 8.01 -29.98
C LYS A 13 1.82 7.06 -31.09
N ARG A 14 2.00 7.56 -32.32
CA ARG A 14 2.51 6.74 -33.46
C ARG A 14 3.99 6.35 -33.34
N ARG A 15 4.75 7.04 -32.50
CA ARG A 15 6.19 6.81 -32.33
C ARG A 15 6.51 5.90 -31.14
N PHE A 16 5.52 5.56 -30.34
CA PHE A 16 5.67 4.71 -29.15
C PHE A 16 4.78 3.48 -29.23
N ASN A 17 5.30 2.35 -28.83
CA ASN A 17 4.49 1.18 -28.53
C ASN A 17 3.86 1.38 -27.15
N ILE A 18 2.53 1.41 -27.12
CA ILE A 18 1.79 1.55 -25.86
C ILE A 18 1.49 0.15 -25.34
N VAL A 19 2.07 -0.19 -24.20
CA VAL A 19 1.80 -1.44 -23.48
C VAL A 19 0.99 -1.09 -22.24
N VAL A 20 -0.17 -1.70 -22.10
CA VAL A 20 -1.01 -1.58 -20.91
C VAL A 20 -0.72 -2.79 -20.03
N LEU A 21 -0.11 -2.54 -18.86
CA LEU A 21 0.12 -3.58 -17.86
C LEU A 21 -1.04 -3.58 -16.87
N PRO A 22 -1.85 -4.64 -16.83
CA PRO A 22 -2.90 -4.76 -15.83
C PRO A 22 -2.30 -4.98 -14.44
N ALA A 23 -3.05 -4.62 -13.40
CA ALA A 23 -2.69 -4.99 -12.03
C ALA A 23 -2.66 -6.53 -11.89
N PRO A 24 -1.81 -7.08 -11.01
CA PRO A 24 -1.76 -8.52 -10.76
C PRO A 24 -3.14 -9.06 -10.38
N LYS A 25 -3.55 -10.19 -11.01
CA LYS A 25 -4.90 -10.74 -10.79
C LYS A 25 -5.08 -11.35 -9.41
N ASP A 26 -4.06 -12.00 -8.89
CA ASP A 26 -4.11 -12.70 -7.62
C ASP A 26 -3.19 -12.06 -6.57
N LEU A 27 -3.51 -12.33 -5.29
CA LEU A 27 -2.78 -11.80 -4.15
C LEU A 27 -1.33 -12.29 -4.13
N LYS A 28 -1.11 -13.57 -4.42
CA LYS A 28 0.21 -14.21 -4.33
C LYS A 28 1.20 -13.57 -5.30
N THR A 29 0.81 -13.40 -6.56
CA THR A 29 1.64 -12.74 -7.58
C THR A 29 1.96 -11.30 -7.19
N GLU A 30 0.99 -10.55 -6.64
CA GLU A 30 1.24 -9.18 -6.19
C GLU A 30 2.22 -9.14 -5.00
N MET A 31 2.10 -10.06 -4.04
CA MET A 31 3.05 -10.21 -2.93
C MET A 31 4.46 -10.54 -3.42
N GLU A 32 4.61 -11.49 -4.35
CA GLU A 32 5.90 -11.87 -4.93
C GLU A 32 6.59 -10.69 -5.62
N ILE A 33 5.85 -9.87 -6.38
CA ILE A 33 6.35 -8.66 -7.02
C ILE A 33 6.83 -7.66 -5.96
N VAL A 34 6.03 -7.43 -4.92
CA VAL A 34 6.35 -6.49 -3.86
C VAL A 34 7.59 -6.96 -3.09
N GLU A 35 7.65 -8.22 -2.67
CA GLU A 35 8.78 -8.81 -1.94
C GLU A 35 10.08 -8.67 -2.72
N GLN A 36 10.08 -9.10 -3.99
CA GLN A 36 11.26 -9.02 -4.84
C GLN A 36 11.76 -7.58 -5.01
N ARG A 37 10.85 -6.63 -5.21
CA ARG A 37 11.24 -5.24 -5.44
C ARG A 37 11.69 -4.53 -4.17
N VAL A 38 11.07 -4.81 -3.04
CA VAL A 38 11.49 -4.29 -1.74
C VAL A 38 12.88 -4.80 -1.38
N SER A 39 13.17 -6.09 -1.61
CA SER A 39 14.50 -6.66 -1.43
C SER A 39 15.57 -5.95 -2.28
N GLN A 40 15.30 -5.79 -3.58
CA GLN A 40 16.22 -5.09 -4.51
C GLN A 40 16.47 -3.63 -4.09
N LEU A 41 15.42 -2.93 -3.65
CA LEU A 41 15.55 -1.56 -3.16
C LEU A 41 16.36 -1.50 -1.87
N SER A 42 16.12 -2.40 -0.94
CA SER A 42 16.88 -2.49 0.32
C SER A 42 18.37 -2.66 0.05
N GLU A 43 18.75 -3.56 -0.85
CA GLU A 43 20.12 -3.79 -1.24
C GLU A 43 20.72 -2.56 -1.91
N SER A 44 20.01 -1.93 -2.86
CA SER A 44 20.49 -0.77 -3.60
C SER A 44 20.68 0.47 -2.74
N LEU A 45 19.87 0.61 -1.70
CA LEU A 45 19.94 1.72 -0.73
C LEU A 45 20.85 1.42 0.46
N GLY A 46 21.40 0.21 0.55
CA GLY A 46 22.25 -0.20 1.68
C GLY A 46 21.52 -0.17 3.01
N LEU A 47 20.21 -0.43 3.04
CA LEU A 47 19.42 -0.40 4.26
C LEU A 47 19.81 -1.57 5.17
N MET A 48 20.24 -1.26 6.39
CA MET A 48 20.56 -2.26 7.41
C MET A 48 19.30 -2.82 8.12
N ALA A 49 18.16 -2.81 7.44
CA ALA A 49 16.91 -3.37 7.92
C ALA A 49 16.67 -4.76 7.30
N LYS A 50 16.03 -5.64 8.05
CA LYS A 50 15.55 -6.90 7.48
C LYS A 50 14.45 -6.64 6.46
N VAL A 51 14.47 -7.42 5.37
CA VAL A 51 13.34 -7.47 4.44
C VAL A 51 12.07 -7.79 5.24
N PRO A 52 10.93 -7.13 4.94
CA PRO A 52 9.69 -7.38 5.67
C PRO A 52 9.31 -8.85 5.64
N ASP A 53 8.84 -9.38 6.76
CA ASP A 53 8.27 -10.72 6.81
C ASP A 53 7.06 -10.82 5.87
N GLN A 54 6.81 -12.00 5.33
CA GLN A 54 5.70 -12.23 4.39
C GLN A 54 4.35 -11.79 4.95
N ASP A 55 4.14 -11.95 6.25
CA ASP A 55 2.93 -11.49 6.94
C ASP A 55 2.72 -9.97 6.84
N ILE A 56 3.79 -9.19 6.87
CA ILE A 56 3.72 -7.72 6.73
C ILE A 56 3.36 -7.37 5.29
N ILE A 57 4.01 -8.03 4.32
CA ILE A 57 3.74 -7.84 2.89
C ILE A 57 2.29 -8.19 2.59
N GLU A 58 1.82 -9.34 3.08
CA GLU A 58 0.44 -9.79 2.88
C GLU A 58 -0.58 -8.77 3.43
N ARG A 59 -0.36 -8.25 4.64
CA ARG A 59 -1.26 -7.26 5.24
C ARG A 59 -1.33 -5.98 4.40
N VAL A 60 -0.20 -5.44 3.97
CA VAL A 60 -0.15 -4.22 3.15
C VAL A 60 -0.83 -4.45 1.80
N VAL A 61 -0.48 -5.53 1.10
CA VAL A 61 -1.05 -5.85 -0.21
C VAL A 61 -2.55 -6.13 -0.10
N THR A 62 -3.00 -6.83 0.95
CA THR A 62 -4.42 -7.08 1.23
C THR A 62 -5.19 -5.77 1.39
N ILE A 63 -4.71 -4.86 2.24
CA ILE A 63 -5.35 -3.57 2.48
C ILE A 63 -5.48 -2.79 1.17
N PHE A 64 -4.41 -2.73 0.38
CA PHE A 64 -4.39 -2.02 -0.90
C PHE A 64 -5.37 -2.62 -1.90
N ARG A 65 -5.43 -3.94 -2.00
CA ARG A 65 -6.37 -4.64 -2.90
C ARG A 65 -7.82 -4.40 -2.50
N GLU A 66 -8.14 -4.48 -1.23
CA GLU A 66 -9.50 -4.29 -0.73
C GLU A 66 -10.00 -2.86 -0.98
N LEU A 67 -9.18 -1.86 -0.67
CA LEU A 67 -9.51 -0.45 -0.92
C LEU A 67 -9.58 -0.13 -2.41
N ARG A 68 -8.69 -0.70 -3.24
CA ARG A 68 -8.68 -0.53 -4.69
C ARG A 68 -9.89 -1.16 -5.36
N ASN A 69 -10.26 -2.36 -4.94
CA ASN A 69 -11.33 -3.14 -5.55
C ASN A 69 -12.71 -2.79 -4.97
N GLY A 70 -12.79 -2.06 -3.86
CA GLY A 70 -14.04 -1.71 -3.20
C GLY A 70 -14.74 -2.89 -2.52
N THR A 71 -14.01 -3.97 -2.24
CA THR A 71 -14.55 -5.17 -1.57
C THR A 71 -13.45 -5.90 -0.83
N THR A 72 -13.80 -6.61 0.25
CA THR A 72 -12.89 -7.52 0.95
C THR A 72 -12.46 -8.68 0.06
N LEU A 73 -11.30 -9.30 0.32
CA LEU A 73 -10.79 -10.42 -0.48
C LEU A 73 -11.75 -11.62 -0.53
N ASP A 74 -12.53 -11.83 0.54
CA ASP A 74 -13.55 -12.88 0.60
C ASP A 74 -14.89 -12.49 -0.08
N GLY A 75 -14.98 -11.26 -0.59
CA GLY A 75 -16.16 -10.73 -1.27
C GLY A 75 -17.36 -10.42 -0.37
N LYS A 76 -17.24 -10.59 0.95
CA LYS A 76 -18.39 -10.49 1.86
C LYS A 76 -18.78 -9.05 2.23
N HIS A 77 -17.81 -8.14 2.20
CA HIS A 77 -18.05 -6.76 2.62
C HIS A 77 -17.66 -5.78 1.52
N LYS A 78 -18.50 -4.79 1.28
CA LYS A 78 -18.16 -3.65 0.43
C LYS A 78 -17.24 -2.71 1.22
N VAL A 79 -16.25 -2.17 0.53
CA VAL A 79 -15.27 -1.23 1.04
C VAL A 79 -15.38 0.06 0.23
N LYS A 80 -15.33 1.20 0.91
CA LYS A 80 -15.29 2.50 0.25
C LYS A 80 -13.90 2.69 -0.39
N THR A 81 -13.88 2.93 -1.69
CA THR A 81 -12.62 3.19 -2.41
C THR A 81 -12.09 4.58 -2.08
N THR A 82 -10.77 4.72 -2.13
CA THR A 82 -10.08 6.01 -1.97
C THR A 82 -9.76 6.63 -3.32
N SER A 83 -9.33 7.89 -3.34
CA SER A 83 -8.95 8.61 -4.55
C SER A 83 -7.65 8.09 -5.19
N GLY A 84 -6.78 7.45 -4.39
CA GLY A 84 -5.52 6.85 -4.83
C GLY A 84 -5.70 5.54 -5.57
N VAL A 85 -4.75 5.21 -6.44
CA VAL A 85 -4.76 3.96 -7.22
C VAL A 85 -4.38 2.75 -6.37
N LEU A 86 -3.60 2.95 -5.30
CA LEU A 86 -3.08 1.92 -4.39
C LEU A 86 -2.45 0.75 -5.16
N SER A 87 -1.48 1.10 -5.99
CA SER A 87 -0.76 0.17 -6.86
C SER A 87 0.30 -0.64 -6.10
N ALA A 88 0.81 -1.72 -6.71
CA ALA A 88 1.95 -2.45 -6.19
C ALA A 88 3.19 -1.54 -6.02
N ALA A 89 3.38 -0.51 -6.86
CA ALA A 89 4.47 0.45 -6.72
C ALA A 89 4.36 1.27 -5.42
N GLU A 90 3.15 1.66 -5.02
CA GLU A 90 2.92 2.36 -3.75
C GLU A 90 3.16 1.42 -2.55
N ALA A 91 2.77 0.15 -2.64
CA ALA A 91 3.08 -0.85 -1.61
C ALA A 91 4.60 -1.05 -1.44
N ILE A 92 5.35 -1.13 -2.55
CA ILE A 92 6.81 -1.20 -2.55
C ILE A 92 7.41 0.03 -1.87
N SER A 93 6.97 1.23 -2.25
CA SER A 93 7.47 2.48 -1.67
C SER A 93 7.15 2.58 -0.18
N LEU A 94 5.95 2.18 0.24
CA LEU A 94 5.55 2.14 1.64
C LEU A 94 6.47 1.23 2.46
N LEU A 95 6.69 0.00 2.00
CA LEU A 95 7.51 -0.97 2.73
C LEU A 95 8.98 -0.57 2.75
N ALA A 96 9.51 -0.01 1.65
CA ALA A 96 10.88 0.52 1.63
C ALA A 96 11.05 1.69 2.63
N ASN A 97 10.06 2.58 2.72
CA ASN A 97 10.06 3.66 3.72
C ASN A 97 9.95 3.12 5.15
N SER A 98 9.11 2.10 5.38
CA SER A 98 9.02 1.44 6.70
C SER A 98 10.35 0.80 7.12
N MET A 99 11.07 0.19 6.17
CA MET A 99 12.43 -0.33 6.41
C MET A 99 13.41 0.79 6.76
N ALA A 100 13.36 1.90 6.03
CA ALA A 100 14.22 3.05 6.30
C ALA A 100 13.96 3.65 7.68
N LEU A 101 12.70 3.75 8.10
CA LEU A 101 12.31 4.19 9.44
C LEU A 101 12.85 3.24 10.51
N ALA A 102 12.63 1.94 10.35
CA ALA A 102 13.10 0.92 11.27
C ALA A 102 14.63 0.91 11.40
N ALA A 103 15.36 1.11 10.29
CA ALA A 103 16.81 1.15 10.28
C ALA A 103 17.38 2.44 10.92
N SER A 104 16.72 3.58 10.69
CA SER A 104 17.23 4.90 11.11
C SER A 104 16.83 5.27 12.55
N PHE A 105 15.65 4.83 12.99
CA PHE A 105 15.06 5.23 14.26
C PHE A 105 14.74 4.07 15.19
N GLY A 106 15.00 2.83 14.77
CA GLY A 106 14.73 1.61 15.51
C GLY A 106 15.92 0.65 15.55
N ASP A 107 15.61 -0.62 15.72
CA ASP A 107 16.56 -1.74 15.78
C ASP A 107 16.68 -2.51 14.43
N GLY A 108 16.17 -1.93 13.34
CA GLY A 108 16.14 -2.55 12.02
C GLY A 108 14.99 -3.55 11.82
N LYS A 109 14.09 -3.71 12.81
CA LYS A 109 12.88 -4.53 12.69
C LYS A 109 11.69 -3.62 12.39
N ILE A 110 10.98 -3.90 11.32
CA ILE A 110 9.76 -3.20 10.96
C ILE A 110 8.67 -3.52 11.98
N ARG A 111 8.07 -2.49 12.55
CA ARG A 111 6.96 -2.57 13.49
C ARG A 111 5.68 -2.07 12.87
N ALA A 112 4.56 -2.35 13.52
CA ALA A 112 3.24 -1.90 13.09
C ALA A 112 3.17 -0.37 12.92
N GLN A 113 3.87 0.40 13.76
CA GLN A 113 3.94 1.86 13.68
C GLN A 113 4.64 2.35 12.40
N ASP A 114 5.73 1.69 11.98
CA ASP A 114 6.46 2.03 10.76
C ASP A 114 5.58 1.84 9.52
N VAL A 115 4.79 0.75 9.52
CA VAL A 115 3.85 0.44 8.44
C VAL A 115 2.63 1.37 8.46
N ALA A 116 2.09 1.66 9.65
CA ALA A 116 0.93 2.51 9.82
C ALA A 116 1.17 3.93 9.29
N ALA A 117 2.35 4.50 9.58
CA ALA A 117 2.73 5.81 9.05
C ALA A 117 2.75 5.83 7.51
N GLY A 118 3.28 4.77 6.90
CA GLY A 118 3.27 4.61 5.44
C GLY A 118 1.88 4.42 4.87
N LEU A 119 1.02 3.62 5.52
CA LEU A 119 -0.37 3.41 5.11
C LEU A 119 -1.17 4.71 5.11
N GLN A 120 -1.08 5.50 6.19
CA GLN A 120 -1.75 6.79 6.27
C GLN A 120 -1.39 7.68 5.08
N GLY A 121 -0.10 7.85 4.80
CA GLY A 121 0.37 8.70 3.70
C GLY A 121 0.09 8.14 2.30
N ALA A 122 -0.01 6.83 2.14
CA ALA A 122 -0.33 6.21 0.85
C ALA A 122 -1.84 6.27 0.54
N ILE A 123 -2.69 6.09 1.54
CA ILE A 123 -4.14 5.96 1.37
C ILE A 123 -4.84 7.32 1.37
N VAL A 124 -4.47 8.21 2.30
CA VAL A 124 -5.10 9.52 2.44
C VAL A 124 -4.36 10.54 1.57
N LYS A 125 -4.81 10.71 0.33
CA LYS A 125 -4.28 11.71 -0.62
C LYS A 125 -5.15 12.97 -0.66
N ASP A 126 -6.46 12.81 -0.53
CA ASP A 126 -7.43 13.89 -0.40
C ASP A 126 -8.10 13.73 0.97
N GLU A 127 -7.71 14.58 1.92
CA GLU A 127 -8.19 14.49 3.31
C GLU A 127 -9.73 14.53 3.41
N SER A 128 -10.37 15.33 2.56
CA SER A 128 -11.82 15.48 2.57
C SER A 128 -12.59 14.22 2.14
N LYS A 129 -11.97 13.36 1.32
CA LYS A 129 -12.59 12.17 0.75
C LYS A 129 -12.05 10.88 1.36
N ASP A 130 -10.72 10.81 1.48
CA ASP A 130 -10.05 9.55 1.81
C ASP A 130 -10.00 9.29 3.31
N ALA A 131 -9.92 10.34 4.15
CA ALA A 131 -9.84 10.15 5.61
C ALA A 131 -11.05 9.41 6.18
N LEU A 132 -12.25 9.75 5.70
CA LEU A 132 -13.47 9.06 6.14
C LEU A 132 -13.49 7.61 5.65
N ALA A 133 -13.14 7.37 4.38
CA ALA A 133 -13.10 6.02 3.81
C ALA A 133 -12.06 5.14 4.54
N TRP A 134 -10.89 5.70 4.87
CA TRP A 134 -9.87 5.03 5.64
C TRP A 134 -10.32 4.69 7.06
N LYS A 135 -10.93 5.65 7.77
CA LYS A 135 -11.47 5.43 9.11
C LYS A 135 -12.56 4.35 9.12
N GLU A 136 -13.49 4.39 8.16
CA GLU A 136 -14.52 3.37 8.00
C GLU A 136 -13.91 1.97 7.75
N TYR A 137 -12.85 1.89 6.93
CA TYR A 137 -12.14 0.64 6.67
C TYR A 137 -11.47 0.10 7.94
N LEU A 138 -10.78 0.94 8.69
CA LEU A 138 -10.15 0.56 9.96
C LEU A 138 -11.15 -0.04 10.94
N GLU A 139 -12.26 0.66 11.20
CA GLU A 139 -13.26 0.25 12.21
C GLU A 139 -14.11 -0.96 11.77
N ASN A 140 -14.52 -1.00 10.52
CA ASN A 140 -15.48 -1.99 10.04
C ASN A 140 -14.84 -3.26 9.47
N ILE A 141 -13.63 -3.15 8.95
CA ILE A 141 -12.93 -4.25 8.26
C ILE A 141 -11.67 -4.65 9.03
N LEU A 142 -10.67 -3.76 9.15
CA LEU A 142 -9.36 -4.13 9.68
C LEU A 142 -9.44 -4.64 11.13
N LYS A 143 -10.21 -3.98 11.97
CA LYS A 143 -10.48 -4.36 13.37
C LYS A 143 -11.00 -5.80 13.50
N LYS A 144 -11.74 -6.27 12.51
CA LYS A 144 -12.41 -7.59 12.51
C LYS A 144 -11.61 -8.70 11.84
N LYS A 145 -10.46 -8.38 11.23
CA LYS A 145 -9.62 -9.38 10.54
C LYS A 145 -8.87 -10.35 11.47
N GLY A 146 -8.98 -10.15 12.78
CA GLY A 146 -8.40 -11.04 13.77
C GLY A 146 -7.03 -10.59 14.28
N ILE A 147 -6.40 -11.49 15.05
CA ILE A 147 -5.24 -11.15 15.88
C ILE A 147 -4.01 -10.70 15.06
N SER A 148 -3.85 -11.21 13.84
CA SER A 148 -2.74 -10.85 12.95
C SER A 148 -2.77 -9.39 12.50
N TYR A 149 -3.92 -8.73 12.53
CA TYR A 149 -4.07 -7.32 12.17
C TYR A 149 -4.20 -6.38 13.38
N TYR A 150 -4.23 -6.94 14.60
CA TYR A 150 -4.52 -6.18 15.82
C TYR A 150 -3.54 -5.03 16.06
N GLU A 151 -2.24 -5.32 16.02
CA GLU A 151 -1.21 -4.30 16.26
C GLU A 151 -1.23 -3.21 15.18
N LEU A 152 -1.43 -3.61 13.91
CA LEU A 152 -1.49 -2.66 12.80
C LEU A 152 -2.73 -1.76 12.91
N TYR A 153 -3.89 -2.33 13.30
CA TYR A 153 -5.10 -1.56 13.54
C TYR A 153 -4.87 -0.49 14.62
N HIS A 154 -4.28 -0.88 15.76
CA HIS A 154 -4.02 0.07 16.85
C HIS A 154 -3.02 1.16 16.46
N ALA A 155 -1.94 0.80 15.77
CA ALA A 155 -0.98 1.77 15.26
C ALA A 155 -1.62 2.77 14.29
N CYS A 156 -2.48 2.30 13.38
CA CYS A 156 -3.22 3.19 12.48
C CYS A 156 -4.20 4.11 13.24
N MET A 157 -4.88 3.61 14.28
CA MET A 157 -5.81 4.40 15.07
C MET A 157 -5.13 5.50 15.90
N GLU A 158 -3.89 5.26 16.34
CA GLU A 158 -3.11 6.27 17.06
C GLU A 158 -2.75 7.46 16.18
N LEU A 159 -2.50 7.23 14.89
CA LEU A 159 -2.19 8.29 13.92
C LEU A 159 -3.43 9.08 13.47
N ASN A 160 -4.64 8.57 13.72
CA ASN A 160 -5.90 9.20 13.32
C ASN A 160 -6.61 9.93 14.49
N LYS A 161 -5.90 10.18 15.59
CA LYS A 161 -6.39 11.00 16.70
C LYS A 161 -6.14 12.47 16.43
#